data_1cf398aa16da33d6e36e6c35c3673400
#
_entry.id   1cf398aa16da33d6e36e6c35c3673400
#
_cell.length_a   1.000
_cell.length_b   1.000
_cell.length_c   1.000
_cell.angle_alpha   90.00
_cell.angle_beta   90.00
_cell.angle_gamma   90.00
#
_symmetry.space_group_name_H-M   'P 1'
#
loop_
_entity.id
_entity.type
_entity.pdbx_description
1 polymer ?
#
loop_
_entity_poly.entity_id
_entity_poly.type
_entity_poly.pdbx_seq_one_letter_code
_entity_poly.pdbx_strand_id
1 'polypeptide(L)'
;MSKIKTVFVAGATASGKTELAIKLAKRFDGEIVSADSMQIYKGIHIASAAPDTEEMQGIPHYMLEFLKPDDSFSVAEYVEKARAYVKDIARRGKLPIVAGGTGLYINSLADNISYIEEKTDSKLRLKLEERFEEIGAEQMLNELKEIDPETAARLHSNDKKRIIRAFEVYRLTGKTVTEQNKLSKQGDALIDPCIIEITYRDREKLYDRINRRVDKMLQSGLAEEARAALRNTAGGAYQAIGHKELSGYISGDMSLEEAAEKLKMQTRRYAKRQLTWFRRDERINRIYADETEDVFSAAEKITENFLGTEEAE
;
A
#
# COMPACT_ATOMS: atom_id res chain seq x y z
N MET A 1 -2.64 17.75 -22.81
CA MET A 1 -3.61 17.95 -21.70
C MET A 1 -2.80 18.29 -20.46
N SER A 2 -3.21 19.31 -19.69
CA SER A 2 -2.59 19.59 -18.38
C SER A 2 -2.70 18.36 -17.48
N LYS A 3 -1.67 18.13 -16.65
CA LYS A 3 -1.69 17.05 -15.67
C LYS A 3 -2.71 17.33 -14.58
N ILE A 4 -3.26 16.29 -13.99
CA ILE A 4 -4.22 16.39 -12.89
C ILE A 4 -3.45 16.57 -11.59
N LYS A 5 -3.54 17.74 -10.99
CA LYS A 5 -2.99 17.99 -9.63
C LYS A 5 -3.66 17.04 -8.65
N THR A 6 -2.86 16.22 -7.97
CA THR A 6 -3.34 15.18 -7.06
C THR A 6 -2.51 15.18 -5.78
N VAL A 7 -3.17 15.28 -4.63
CA VAL A 7 -2.51 15.22 -3.31
C VAL A 7 -2.46 13.79 -2.83
N PHE A 8 -1.28 13.34 -2.42
CA PHE A 8 -1.05 12.03 -1.82
C PHE A 8 -0.78 12.18 -0.32
N VAL A 9 -1.57 11.52 0.52
CA VAL A 9 -1.38 11.47 1.96
C VAL A 9 -0.84 10.09 2.32
N ALA A 10 0.47 10.02 2.47
CA ALA A 10 1.21 8.80 2.77
C ALA A 10 1.60 8.71 4.25
N GLY A 11 1.97 7.53 4.69
CA GLY A 11 2.50 7.31 6.02
C GLY A 11 2.31 5.89 6.53
N ALA A 12 3.01 5.56 7.60
CA ALA A 12 2.90 4.26 8.24
C ALA A 12 1.50 4.04 8.85
N THR A 13 1.17 2.79 9.14
CA THR A 13 -0.05 2.51 9.91
C THR A 13 -0.02 3.25 11.25
N ALA A 14 -1.17 3.69 11.73
CA ALA A 14 -1.35 4.52 12.94
C ALA A 14 -0.71 5.92 12.90
N SER A 15 -0.24 6.42 11.74
CA SER A 15 0.35 7.77 11.66
C SER A 15 -0.67 8.93 11.74
N GLY A 16 -1.95 8.69 11.44
CA GLY A 16 -3.00 9.75 11.38
C GLY A 16 -3.37 10.18 9.96
N LYS A 17 -2.87 9.49 8.92
CA LYS A 17 -3.10 9.85 7.52
C LYS A 17 -4.57 9.92 7.09
N THR A 18 -5.44 9.05 7.62
CA THR A 18 -6.88 9.05 7.28
C THR A 18 -7.54 10.34 7.74
N GLU A 19 -7.32 10.73 9.00
CA GLU A 19 -7.83 11.98 9.55
C GLU A 19 -7.33 13.20 8.76
N LEU A 20 -6.03 13.24 8.42
CA LEU A 20 -5.47 14.31 7.62
C LEU A 20 -6.10 14.37 6.22
N ALA A 21 -6.26 13.24 5.55
CA ALA A 21 -6.86 13.19 4.21
C ALA A 21 -8.30 13.72 4.23
N ILE A 22 -9.09 13.38 5.24
CA ILE A 22 -10.46 13.88 5.41
C ILE A 22 -10.47 15.39 5.67
N LYS A 23 -9.59 15.90 6.52
CA LYS A 23 -9.46 17.36 6.76
C LYS A 23 -9.08 18.12 5.48
N LEU A 24 -8.13 17.61 4.71
CA LEU A 24 -7.75 18.20 3.41
C LEU A 24 -8.91 18.12 2.41
N ALA A 25 -9.62 16.99 2.34
CA ALA A 25 -10.78 16.85 1.46
C ALA A 25 -11.87 17.87 1.79
N LYS A 26 -12.16 18.13 3.07
CA LYS A 26 -13.10 19.19 3.49
C LYS A 26 -12.64 20.59 3.11
N ARG A 27 -11.35 20.86 3.28
CA ARG A 27 -10.78 22.19 3.05
C ARG A 27 -10.72 22.55 1.56
N PHE A 28 -10.42 21.57 0.69
CA PHE A 28 -10.19 21.79 -0.74
C PHE A 28 -11.25 21.17 -1.65
N ASP A 29 -12.45 20.90 -1.14
CA ASP A 29 -13.54 20.23 -1.86
C ASP A 29 -13.06 18.96 -2.60
N GLY A 30 -12.33 18.10 -1.89
CA GLY A 30 -11.71 16.90 -2.44
C GLY A 30 -12.51 15.63 -2.17
N GLU A 31 -12.11 14.55 -2.86
CA GLU A 31 -12.59 13.19 -2.63
C GLU A 31 -11.42 12.23 -2.52
N ILE A 32 -11.58 11.15 -1.77
CA ILE A 32 -10.48 10.28 -1.36
C ILE A 32 -10.47 8.97 -2.15
N VAL A 33 -9.27 8.60 -2.66
CA VAL A 33 -8.99 7.28 -3.25
C VAL A 33 -8.05 6.53 -2.32
N SER A 34 -8.49 5.40 -1.75
CA SER A 34 -7.63 4.60 -0.86
C SER A 34 -6.46 3.98 -1.61
N ALA A 35 -5.26 4.06 -1.01
CA ALA A 35 -4.03 3.39 -1.45
C ALA A 35 -3.56 2.37 -0.38
N ASP A 36 -4.49 1.53 0.07
CA ASP A 36 -4.23 0.44 0.99
C ASP A 36 -4.65 -0.90 0.39
N SER A 37 -3.72 -1.86 0.32
CA SER A 37 -3.96 -3.17 -0.32
C SER A 37 -4.83 -4.12 0.51
N MET A 38 -5.19 -3.74 1.74
CA MET A 38 -6.08 -4.54 2.57
C MET A 38 -7.48 -3.92 2.67
N GLN A 39 -7.60 -2.59 2.63
CA GLN A 39 -8.90 -1.91 2.68
C GLN A 39 -9.82 -2.18 1.50
N ILE A 40 -9.30 -2.79 0.44
CA ILE A 40 -10.09 -3.16 -0.76
C ILE A 40 -11.00 -4.36 -0.52
N TYR A 41 -10.72 -5.20 0.50
CA TYR A 41 -11.47 -6.42 0.76
C TYR A 41 -12.62 -6.22 1.73
N LYS A 42 -13.78 -6.82 1.40
CA LYS A 42 -14.94 -6.90 2.29
C LYS A 42 -14.68 -7.88 3.44
N GLY A 43 -15.31 -7.60 4.59
CA GLY A 43 -15.32 -8.53 5.72
C GLY A 43 -14.05 -8.56 6.56
N ILE A 44 -13.13 -7.62 6.35
CA ILE A 44 -11.92 -7.43 7.15
C ILE A 44 -11.77 -5.97 7.61
N HIS A 45 -12.88 -5.35 7.93
CA HIS A 45 -12.96 -3.93 8.26
C HIS A 45 -12.05 -3.54 9.42
N ILE A 46 -12.06 -4.34 10.49
CA ILE A 46 -11.26 -4.08 11.69
C ILE A 46 -9.78 -4.29 11.39
N ALA A 47 -9.39 -5.43 10.81
CA ALA A 47 -7.99 -5.74 10.50
C ALA A 47 -7.37 -4.75 9.51
N SER A 48 -8.12 -4.34 8.49
CA SER A 48 -7.67 -3.34 7.51
C SER A 48 -7.70 -1.92 8.05
N ALA A 49 -8.47 -1.71 9.14
CA ALA A 49 -8.83 -0.40 9.68
C ALA A 49 -9.30 0.57 8.58
N ALA A 50 -10.20 0.08 7.75
CA ALA A 50 -10.94 0.91 6.82
C ALA A 50 -11.76 1.94 7.62
N PRO A 51 -11.89 3.19 7.15
CA PRO A 51 -12.72 4.17 7.84
C PRO A 51 -14.19 3.76 7.74
N ASP A 52 -14.93 3.88 8.84
CA ASP A 52 -16.37 3.72 8.84
C ASP A 52 -17.10 4.98 8.33
N THR A 53 -18.43 4.91 8.22
CA THR A 53 -19.23 6.02 7.68
C THR A 53 -19.12 7.28 8.53
N GLU A 54 -19.00 7.15 9.86
CA GLU A 54 -18.83 8.26 10.77
C GLU A 54 -17.43 8.90 10.62
N GLU A 55 -16.40 8.07 10.54
CA GLU A 55 -15.03 8.51 10.31
C GLU A 55 -14.86 9.20 8.95
N MET A 56 -15.57 8.75 7.90
CA MET A 56 -15.56 9.38 6.57
C MET A 56 -16.16 10.78 6.57
N GLN A 57 -16.99 11.15 7.53
CA GLN A 57 -17.57 12.48 7.73
C GLN A 57 -18.23 13.07 6.48
N GLY A 58 -18.88 12.23 5.68
CA GLY A 58 -19.55 12.60 4.43
C GLY A 58 -18.64 12.78 3.20
N ILE A 59 -17.33 12.62 3.35
CA ILE A 59 -16.41 12.66 2.21
C ILE A 59 -16.47 11.34 1.42
N PRO A 60 -16.67 11.38 0.09
CA PRO A 60 -16.63 10.19 -0.74
C PRO A 60 -15.26 9.52 -0.70
N HIS A 61 -15.28 8.20 -0.46
CA HIS A 61 -14.09 7.35 -0.48
C HIS A 61 -14.25 6.26 -1.55
N TYR A 62 -13.21 6.08 -2.35
CA TYR A 62 -13.14 5.07 -3.40
C TYR A 62 -12.09 4.03 -3.07
N MET A 63 -12.17 2.87 -3.69
CA MET A 63 -11.25 1.74 -3.48
C MET A 63 -11.31 1.17 -2.06
N LEU A 64 -12.50 1.19 -1.44
CA LEU A 64 -12.78 0.56 -0.14
C LEU A 64 -13.76 -0.60 -0.33
N GLU A 65 -13.48 -1.75 0.28
CA GLU A 65 -14.37 -2.89 0.49
C GLU A 65 -15.19 -3.31 -0.75
N PHE A 66 -14.58 -3.32 -1.93
CA PHE A 66 -15.28 -3.69 -3.18
C PHE A 66 -14.98 -5.11 -3.65
N LEU A 67 -13.90 -5.75 -3.16
CA LEU A 67 -13.51 -7.12 -3.51
C LEU A 67 -14.00 -8.14 -2.49
N LYS A 68 -14.23 -9.37 -2.95
CA LYS A 68 -14.43 -10.51 -2.07
C LYS A 68 -13.10 -10.92 -1.42
N PRO A 69 -13.11 -11.55 -0.24
CA PRO A 69 -11.89 -11.99 0.45
C PRO A 69 -10.97 -12.88 -0.37
N ASP A 70 -11.54 -13.68 -1.29
CA ASP A 70 -10.81 -14.64 -2.12
C ASP A 70 -10.33 -14.08 -3.45
N ASP A 71 -10.77 -12.88 -3.82
CA ASP A 71 -10.36 -12.27 -5.07
C ASP A 71 -8.87 -11.91 -5.02
N SER A 72 -8.18 -12.09 -6.15
CA SER A 72 -6.85 -11.55 -6.34
C SER A 72 -6.93 -10.12 -6.86
N PHE A 73 -5.97 -9.29 -6.48
CA PHE A 73 -5.90 -7.91 -6.96
C PHE A 73 -4.45 -7.47 -7.11
N SER A 74 -4.09 -7.06 -8.30
CA SER A 74 -2.73 -6.66 -8.66
C SER A 74 -2.54 -5.14 -8.55
N VAL A 75 -1.27 -4.71 -8.50
CA VAL A 75 -0.94 -3.28 -8.58
C VAL A 75 -1.34 -2.67 -9.94
N ALA A 76 -1.36 -3.44 -11.00
CA ALA A 76 -1.82 -2.99 -12.33
C ALA A 76 -3.30 -2.62 -12.29
N GLU A 77 -4.16 -3.52 -11.76
CA GLU A 77 -5.58 -3.27 -11.57
C GLU A 77 -5.83 -2.09 -10.63
N TYR A 78 -5.01 -1.95 -9.56
CA TYR A 78 -5.08 -0.78 -8.68
C TYR A 78 -4.86 0.51 -9.46
N VAL A 79 -3.76 0.60 -10.21
CA VAL A 79 -3.39 1.83 -10.93
C VAL A 79 -4.45 2.19 -11.97
N GLU A 80 -4.97 1.21 -12.71
CA GLU A 80 -6.04 1.42 -13.68
C GLU A 80 -7.29 2.04 -13.04
N LYS A 81 -7.81 1.38 -11.98
CA LYS A 81 -9.01 1.84 -11.28
C LYS A 81 -8.79 3.19 -10.57
N ALA A 82 -7.66 3.36 -9.88
CA ALA A 82 -7.35 4.60 -9.19
C ALA A 82 -7.22 5.78 -10.16
N ARG A 83 -6.61 5.59 -11.33
CA ARG A 83 -6.56 6.59 -12.40
C ARG A 83 -7.95 6.97 -12.91
N ALA A 84 -8.85 6.00 -13.05
CA ALA A 84 -10.23 6.28 -13.46
C ALA A 84 -10.94 7.17 -12.44
N TYR A 85 -10.79 6.89 -11.13
CA TYR A 85 -11.34 7.73 -10.08
C TYR A 85 -10.70 9.13 -10.04
N VAL A 86 -9.37 9.24 -10.14
CA VAL A 86 -8.66 10.52 -10.19
C VAL A 86 -9.18 11.38 -11.37
N LYS A 87 -9.33 10.79 -12.54
CA LYS A 87 -9.91 11.49 -13.71
C LYS A 87 -11.35 11.94 -13.47
N ASP A 88 -12.20 11.10 -12.90
CA ASP A 88 -13.59 11.41 -12.64
C ASP A 88 -13.75 12.53 -11.60
N ILE A 89 -13.00 12.45 -10.50
CA ILE A 89 -12.99 13.48 -9.46
C ILE A 89 -12.57 14.84 -10.03
N ALA A 90 -11.45 14.86 -10.78
CA ALA A 90 -10.95 16.09 -11.40
C ALA A 90 -11.94 16.66 -12.44
N ARG A 91 -12.60 15.80 -13.25
CA ARG A 91 -13.62 16.22 -14.22
C ARG A 91 -14.81 16.90 -13.56
N ARG A 92 -15.12 16.54 -12.31
CA ARG A 92 -16.17 17.19 -11.51
C ARG A 92 -15.69 18.47 -10.80
N GLY A 93 -14.47 18.93 -11.09
CA GLY A 93 -13.88 20.13 -10.49
C GLY A 93 -13.40 19.94 -9.05
N LYS A 94 -13.28 18.69 -8.58
CA LYS A 94 -12.87 18.37 -7.19
C LYS A 94 -11.40 17.96 -7.14
N LEU A 95 -10.78 18.12 -5.96
CA LEU A 95 -9.39 17.70 -5.74
C LEU A 95 -9.31 16.20 -5.49
N PRO A 96 -8.59 15.42 -6.33
CA PRO A 96 -8.29 14.04 -6.01
C PRO A 96 -7.26 13.95 -4.88
N ILE A 97 -7.60 13.19 -3.81
CA ILE A 97 -6.71 12.92 -2.69
C ILE A 97 -6.51 11.42 -2.60
N VAL A 98 -5.26 10.96 -2.73
CA VAL A 98 -4.90 9.55 -2.62
C VAL A 98 -4.33 9.30 -1.23
N ALA A 99 -4.98 8.47 -0.40
CA ALA A 99 -4.57 8.27 0.97
C ALA A 99 -4.27 6.80 1.28
N GLY A 100 -3.07 6.50 1.82
CA GLY A 100 -2.78 5.11 2.17
C GLY A 100 -1.36 4.83 2.65
N GLY A 101 -1.12 3.55 2.95
CA GLY A 101 0.17 3.07 3.45
C GLY A 101 0.86 2.07 2.51
N THR A 102 0.23 1.67 1.40
CA THR A 102 0.84 0.74 0.44
C THR A 102 1.74 1.52 -0.51
N GLY A 103 3.02 1.59 -0.17
CA GLY A 103 4.00 2.39 -0.90
C GLY A 103 4.09 2.05 -2.39
N LEU A 104 3.92 0.76 -2.76
CA LEU A 104 3.89 0.35 -4.17
C LEU A 104 2.72 1.01 -4.92
N TYR A 105 1.53 1.10 -4.31
CA TYR A 105 0.36 1.74 -4.91
C TYR A 105 0.58 3.24 -5.11
N ILE A 106 1.06 3.90 -4.06
CA ILE A 106 1.35 5.34 -4.08
C ILE A 106 2.37 5.67 -5.15
N ASN A 107 3.54 5.01 -5.15
CA ASN A 107 4.59 5.28 -6.13
C ASN A 107 4.12 4.95 -7.56
N SER A 108 3.45 3.82 -7.77
CA SER A 108 2.99 3.44 -9.12
C SER A 108 2.01 4.46 -9.71
N LEU A 109 1.12 5.00 -8.88
CA LEU A 109 0.17 6.00 -9.32
C LEU A 109 0.83 7.38 -9.51
N ALA A 110 1.65 7.84 -8.55
CA ALA A 110 2.36 9.11 -8.60
C ALA A 110 3.40 9.17 -9.74
N ASP A 111 4.08 8.06 -10.01
CA ASP A 111 5.07 7.93 -11.11
C ASP A 111 4.42 7.70 -12.46
N ASN A 112 3.09 7.70 -12.53
CA ASN A 112 2.33 7.42 -13.75
C ASN A 112 2.71 6.09 -14.42
N ILE A 113 3.05 5.06 -13.63
CA ILE A 113 3.46 3.75 -14.14
C ILE A 113 2.33 3.10 -14.94
N SER A 114 2.59 2.78 -16.19
CA SER A 114 1.67 2.00 -17.05
C SER A 114 2.09 0.54 -17.03
N TYR A 115 1.34 -0.29 -16.33
CA TYR A 115 1.60 -1.73 -16.31
C TYR A 115 1.11 -2.36 -17.61
N ILE A 116 1.92 -3.24 -18.17
CA ILE A 116 1.49 -4.11 -19.26
C ILE A 116 0.67 -5.24 -18.65
N GLU A 117 -0.52 -5.46 -19.19
CA GLU A 117 -1.39 -6.55 -18.75
C GLU A 117 -0.66 -7.89 -18.97
N GLU A 118 -0.30 -8.57 -17.90
CA GLU A 118 0.33 -9.88 -17.96
C GLU A 118 -0.68 -10.95 -17.57
N LYS A 119 -0.86 -11.93 -18.45
CA LYS A 119 -1.60 -13.13 -18.08
C LYS A 119 -0.81 -13.88 -16.99
N THR A 120 -1.43 -14.08 -15.86
CA THR A 120 -0.87 -14.95 -14.82
C THR A 120 -0.95 -16.41 -15.27
N ASP A 121 0.17 -17.12 -15.20
CA ASP A 121 0.21 -18.56 -15.41
C ASP A 121 0.58 -19.28 -14.10
N SER A 122 -0.44 -19.78 -13.41
CA SER A 122 -0.28 -20.48 -12.13
C SER A 122 0.57 -21.76 -12.27
N LYS A 123 0.53 -22.41 -13.43
CA LYS A 123 1.35 -23.62 -13.70
C LYS A 123 2.82 -23.25 -13.87
N LEU A 124 3.13 -22.17 -14.60
CA LEU A 124 4.49 -21.66 -14.72
C LEU A 124 5.04 -21.26 -13.35
N ARG A 125 4.24 -20.56 -12.56
CA ARG A 125 4.63 -20.13 -11.22
C ARG A 125 4.97 -21.31 -10.32
N LEU A 126 4.13 -22.35 -10.31
CA LEU A 126 4.35 -23.57 -9.53
C LEU A 126 5.69 -24.23 -9.94
N LYS A 127 5.94 -24.39 -11.24
CA LYS A 127 7.22 -24.92 -11.76
C LYS A 127 8.44 -24.09 -11.33
N LEU A 128 8.29 -22.77 -11.29
CA LEU A 128 9.38 -21.89 -10.83
C LEU A 128 9.60 -22.00 -9.32
N GLU A 129 8.54 -22.21 -8.55
CA GLU A 129 8.61 -22.45 -7.11
C GLU A 129 9.27 -23.80 -6.81
N GLU A 130 8.90 -24.88 -7.52
CA GLU A 130 9.55 -26.20 -7.44
C GLU A 130 11.04 -26.11 -7.80
N ARG A 131 11.36 -25.42 -8.90
CA ARG A 131 12.76 -25.21 -9.30
C ARG A 131 13.55 -24.44 -8.25
N PHE A 132 12.95 -23.43 -7.63
CA PHE A 132 13.61 -22.67 -6.56
C PHE A 132 13.97 -23.55 -5.36
N GLU A 133 13.10 -24.50 -4.99
CA GLU A 133 13.39 -25.48 -3.92
C GLU A 133 14.47 -26.48 -4.34
N GLU A 134 14.52 -26.88 -5.62
CA GLU A 134 15.46 -27.87 -6.15
C GLU A 134 16.89 -27.32 -6.22
N ILE A 135 17.09 -26.14 -6.84
CA ILE A 135 18.43 -25.60 -7.13
C ILE A 135 18.88 -24.50 -6.15
N GLY A 136 17.96 -23.98 -5.34
CA GLY A 136 18.23 -22.95 -4.33
C GLY A 136 18.32 -21.52 -4.86
N ALA A 137 18.27 -20.60 -3.91
CA ALA A 137 18.18 -19.16 -4.18
C ALA A 137 19.43 -18.60 -4.88
N GLU A 138 20.61 -19.04 -4.48
CA GLU A 138 21.88 -18.53 -5.03
C GLU A 138 22.04 -18.89 -6.50
N GLN A 139 21.68 -20.12 -6.88
CA GLN A 139 21.77 -20.55 -8.27
C GLN A 139 20.73 -19.84 -9.13
N MET A 140 19.49 -19.68 -8.64
CA MET A 140 18.47 -18.88 -9.32
C MET A 140 18.92 -17.42 -9.51
N LEU A 141 19.57 -16.81 -8.53
CA LEU A 141 20.10 -15.43 -8.64
C LEU A 141 21.24 -15.35 -9.67
N ASN A 142 22.13 -16.36 -9.74
CA ASN A 142 23.18 -16.40 -10.74
C ASN A 142 22.61 -16.51 -12.16
N GLU A 143 21.60 -17.35 -12.36
CA GLU A 143 20.90 -17.44 -13.65
C GLU A 143 20.18 -16.12 -13.99
N LEU A 144 19.54 -15.48 -12.99
CA LEU A 144 18.89 -14.19 -13.20
C LEU A 144 19.89 -13.10 -13.56
N LYS A 145 21.12 -13.17 -13.07
CA LYS A 145 22.18 -12.20 -13.38
C LYS A 145 22.58 -12.25 -14.87
N GLU A 146 22.50 -13.41 -15.50
CA GLU A 146 22.73 -13.53 -16.94
C GLU A 146 21.59 -12.95 -17.79
N ILE A 147 20.35 -12.97 -17.26
CA ILE A 147 19.15 -12.51 -17.97
C ILE A 147 18.87 -11.02 -17.69
N ASP A 148 18.90 -10.62 -16.40
CA ASP A 148 18.58 -9.28 -15.91
C ASP A 148 19.56 -8.86 -14.80
N PRO A 149 20.77 -8.42 -15.16
CA PRO A 149 21.81 -8.05 -14.20
C PRO A 149 21.36 -6.94 -13.23
N GLU A 150 20.59 -5.96 -13.73
CA GLU A 150 20.11 -4.83 -12.92
C GLU A 150 19.10 -5.30 -11.85
N THR A 151 18.21 -6.21 -12.17
CA THR A 151 17.27 -6.80 -11.20
C THR A 151 18.01 -7.71 -10.23
N ALA A 152 18.89 -8.58 -10.70
CA ALA A 152 19.66 -9.50 -9.86
C ALA A 152 20.51 -8.76 -8.81
N ALA A 153 21.14 -7.64 -9.18
CA ALA A 153 21.95 -6.83 -8.27
C ALA A 153 21.16 -6.20 -7.09
N ARG A 154 19.83 -6.08 -7.24
CA ARG A 154 18.93 -5.49 -6.21
C ARG A 154 18.27 -6.52 -5.33
N LEU A 155 18.35 -7.81 -5.67
CA LEU A 155 17.70 -8.90 -4.96
C LEU A 155 18.69 -9.63 -4.03
N HIS A 156 18.18 -10.12 -2.92
CA HIS A 156 18.90 -10.99 -1.99
C HIS A 156 18.33 -12.42 -2.07
N SER A 157 19.13 -13.42 -1.67
CA SER A 157 18.70 -14.83 -1.64
C SER A 157 17.40 -15.08 -0.84
N ASN A 158 17.09 -14.24 0.13
CA ASN A 158 15.84 -14.29 0.88
C ASN A 158 14.62 -13.72 0.12
N ASP A 159 14.81 -13.10 -1.04
CA ASP A 159 13.72 -12.49 -1.82
C ASP A 159 13.05 -13.49 -2.78
N LYS A 160 12.79 -14.74 -2.32
CA LYS A 160 12.20 -15.84 -3.12
C LYS A 160 11.10 -15.37 -4.07
N LYS A 161 10.08 -14.66 -3.54
CA LYS A 161 8.94 -14.19 -4.34
C LYS A 161 9.35 -13.26 -5.49
N ARG A 162 10.35 -12.41 -5.26
CA ARG A 162 10.84 -11.46 -6.28
C ARG A 162 11.71 -12.13 -7.33
N ILE A 163 12.53 -13.11 -6.92
CA ILE A 163 13.34 -13.92 -7.82
C ILE A 163 12.43 -14.70 -8.76
N ILE A 164 11.44 -15.43 -8.21
CA ILE A 164 10.46 -16.17 -9.00
C ILE A 164 9.71 -15.23 -9.95
N ARG A 165 9.27 -14.05 -9.46
CA ARG A 165 8.57 -13.07 -10.30
C ARG A 165 9.42 -12.58 -11.48
N ALA A 166 10.71 -12.40 -11.30
CA ALA A 166 11.59 -11.98 -12.40
C ALA A 166 11.65 -13.02 -13.52
N PHE A 167 11.75 -14.29 -13.17
CA PHE A 167 11.67 -15.38 -14.15
C PHE A 167 10.29 -15.52 -14.79
N GLU A 168 9.22 -15.37 -13.99
CA GLU A 168 7.85 -15.42 -14.48
C GLU A 168 7.62 -14.36 -15.56
N VAL A 169 7.99 -13.11 -15.28
CA VAL A 169 7.91 -11.98 -16.20
C VAL A 169 8.68 -12.29 -17.50
N TYR A 170 9.94 -12.71 -17.39
CA TYR A 170 10.74 -13.02 -18.55
C TYR A 170 10.16 -14.15 -19.39
N ARG A 171 9.67 -15.22 -18.77
CA ARG A 171 9.09 -16.38 -19.46
C ARG A 171 7.77 -16.06 -20.16
N LEU A 172 6.95 -15.19 -19.57
CA LEU A 172 5.64 -14.83 -20.13
C LEU A 172 5.75 -13.78 -21.24
N THR A 173 6.71 -12.87 -21.13
CA THR A 173 6.74 -11.67 -21.99
C THR A 173 7.95 -11.59 -22.92
N GLY A 174 8.97 -12.40 -22.68
CA GLY A 174 10.27 -12.29 -23.34
C GLY A 174 11.08 -11.04 -22.96
N LYS A 175 10.58 -10.24 -21.99
CA LYS A 175 11.22 -9.02 -21.50
C LYS A 175 11.62 -9.17 -20.04
N THR A 176 12.74 -8.56 -19.68
CA THR A 176 13.20 -8.52 -18.29
C THR A 176 12.35 -7.55 -17.46
N VAL A 177 12.41 -7.68 -16.12
CA VAL A 177 11.79 -6.70 -15.21
C VAL A 177 12.37 -5.31 -15.41
N THR A 178 13.67 -5.22 -15.67
CA THR A 178 14.36 -3.95 -15.99
C THR A 178 13.80 -3.30 -17.25
N GLU A 179 13.60 -4.06 -18.32
CA GLU A 179 13.02 -3.55 -19.57
C GLU A 179 11.57 -3.14 -19.39
N GLN A 180 10.76 -3.93 -18.67
CA GLN A 180 9.38 -3.58 -18.38
C GLN A 180 9.28 -2.30 -17.55
N ASN A 181 10.13 -2.13 -16.54
CA ASN A 181 10.18 -0.91 -15.73
C ASN A 181 10.57 0.33 -16.57
N LYS A 182 11.44 0.18 -17.56
CA LYS A 182 11.77 1.26 -18.50
C LYS A 182 10.59 1.61 -19.40
N LEU A 183 9.92 0.61 -19.96
CA LEU A 183 8.74 0.80 -20.82
C LEU A 183 7.54 1.38 -20.07
N SER A 184 7.32 0.94 -18.83
CA SER A 184 6.18 1.39 -18.01
C SER A 184 6.20 2.90 -17.69
N LYS A 185 7.36 3.54 -17.78
CA LYS A 185 7.55 4.99 -17.57
C LYS A 185 7.43 5.83 -18.83
N GLN A 186 7.23 5.24 -20.01
CA GLN A 186 7.19 5.93 -21.29
C GLN A 186 5.80 6.48 -21.66
N GLY A 187 4.79 6.23 -20.84
CA GLY A 187 3.43 6.74 -21.05
C GLY A 187 3.31 8.22 -20.69
N ASP A 188 2.25 8.86 -21.22
CA ASP A 188 1.90 10.24 -20.87
C ASP A 188 1.64 10.37 -19.37
N ALA A 189 2.31 11.32 -18.73
CA ALA A 189 2.10 11.61 -17.32
C ALA A 189 0.75 12.30 -17.11
N LEU A 190 -0.23 11.54 -16.58
CA LEU A 190 -1.58 12.01 -16.29
C LEU A 190 -1.64 12.84 -15.01
N ILE A 191 -0.89 12.43 -13.99
CA ILE A 191 -0.95 12.95 -12.63
C ILE A 191 0.27 13.83 -12.37
N ASP A 192 0.02 15.01 -11.79
CA ASP A 192 1.00 15.85 -11.13
C ASP A 192 0.87 15.61 -9.61
N PRO A 193 1.84 14.94 -8.96
CA PRO A 193 1.70 14.50 -7.58
C PRO A 193 2.31 15.49 -6.58
N CYS A 194 1.56 15.86 -5.54
CA CYS A 194 2.09 16.40 -4.29
C CYS A 194 2.02 15.32 -3.22
N ILE A 195 3.16 14.80 -2.78
CA ILE A 195 3.20 13.71 -1.80
C ILE A 195 3.54 14.27 -0.41
N ILE A 196 2.64 14.07 0.55
CA ILE A 196 2.77 14.46 1.95
C ILE A 196 2.85 13.19 2.79
N GLU A 197 3.93 13.01 3.54
CA GLU A 197 4.09 11.89 4.49
C GLU A 197 3.92 12.37 5.92
N ILE A 198 3.01 11.73 6.68
CA ILE A 198 3.01 11.85 8.14
C ILE A 198 3.94 10.80 8.72
N THR A 199 4.97 11.25 9.40
CA THR A 199 6.00 10.40 10.00
C THR A 199 6.32 10.84 11.43
N TYR A 200 7.27 10.18 12.09
CA TYR A 200 7.71 10.45 13.46
C TYR A 200 9.22 10.40 13.54
N ARG A 201 9.85 11.36 14.23
CA ARG A 201 11.28 11.30 14.57
C ARG A 201 11.50 10.21 15.62
N ASP A 202 10.74 10.30 16.70
CA ASP A 202 10.73 9.31 17.75
C ASP A 202 9.83 8.12 17.37
N ARG A 203 10.45 6.99 17.06
CA ARG A 203 9.72 5.78 16.67
C ARG A 203 8.90 5.19 17.82
N GLU A 204 9.27 5.42 19.05
CA GLU A 204 8.53 4.88 20.20
C GLU A 204 7.15 5.52 20.28
N LYS A 205 7.03 6.81 19.97
CA LYS A 205 5.72 7.48 19.88
C LYS A 205 4.81 6.85 18.81
N LEU A 206 5.34 6.47 17.66
CA LEU A 206 4.59 5.72 16.65
C LEU A 206 4.24 4.32 17.15
N TYR A 207 5.16 3.62 17.84
CA TYR A 207 4.92 2.28 18.37
C TYR A 207 3.85 2.28 19.46
N ASP A 208 3.80 3.30 20.30
CA ASP A 208 2.73 3.47 21.29
C ASP A 208 1.36 3.66 20.63
N ARG A 209 1.31 4.43 19.54
CA ARG A 209 0.06 4.58 18.75
C ARG A 209 -0.36 3.26 18.12
N ILE A 210 0.59 2.49 17.59
CA ILE A 210 0.34 1.15 17.03
C ILE A 210 -0.21 0.22 18.11
N ASN A 211 0.43 0.18 19.27
CA ASN A 211 0.02 -0.68 20.39
C ASN A 211 -1.43 -0.35 20.82
N ARG A 212 -1.71 0.93 21.08
CA ARG A 212 -3.08 1.39 21.43
C ARG A 212 -4.11 1.08 20.35
N ARG A 213 -3.74 1.18 19.08
CA ARG A 213 -4.62 0.81 17.97
C ARG A 213 -4.94 -0.68 17.97
N VAL A 214 -3.95 -1.55 18.18
CA VAL A 214 -4.15 -3.00 18.27
C VAL A 214 -5.08 -3.34 19.44
N ASP A 215 -4.88 -2.72 20.60
CA ASP A 215 -5.76 -2.92 21.76
C ASP A 215 -7.20 -2.52 21.45
N LYS A 216 -7.40 -1.38 20.77
CA LYS A 216 -8.74 -0.94 20.31
C LYS A 216 -9.35 -1.92 19.29
N MET A 217 -8.56 -2.43 18.33
CA MET A 217 -9.03 -3.41 17.34
C MET A 217 -9.51 -4.70 18.02
N LEU A 218 -8.80 -5.19 19.02
CA LEU A 218 -9.22 -6.37 19.80
C LEU A 218 -10.51 -6.11 20.58
N GLN A 219 -10.64 -4.93 21.19
CA GLN A 219 -11.88 -4.52 21.87
C GLN A 219 -13.07 -4.37 20.92
N SER A 220 -12.80 -4.03 19.65
CA SER A 220 -13.84 -3.86 18.60
C SER A 220 -14.21 -5.18 17.91
N GLY A 221 -13.68 -6.34 18.34
CA GLY A 221 -14.07 -7.64 17.80
C GLY A 221 -13.13 -8.21 16.74
N LEU A 222 -11.87 -7.80 16.69
CA LEU A 222 -10.90 -8.35 15.73
C LEU A 222 -10.76 -9.88 15.81
N ALA A 223 -10.90 -10.47 16.99
CA ALA A 223 -10.80 -11.92 17.16
C ALA A 223 -11.96 -12.66 16.47
N GLU A 224 -13.18 -12.12 16.53
CA GLU A 224 -14.36 -12.63 15.85
C GLU A 224 -14.24 -12.49 14.34
N GLU A 225 -13.77 -11.32 13.86
CA GLU A 225 -13.48 -11.09 12.45
C GLU A 225 -12.42 -12.07 11.95
N ALA A 226 -11.33 -12.26 12.67
CA ALA A 226 -10.28 -13.21 12.32
C ALA A 226 -10.80 -14.65 12.28
N ARG A 227 -11.66 -15.06 13.22
CA ARG A 227 -12.27 -16.39 13.23
C ARG A 227 -13.15 -16.63 12.00
N ALA A 228 -13.86 -15.61 11.53
CA ALA A 228 -14.65 -15.68 10.31
C ALA A 228 -13.75 -15.75 9.05
N ALA A 229 -12.71 -14.92 8.99
CA ALA A 229 -11.77 -14.87 7.87
C ALA A 229 -10.92 -16.14 7.74
N LEU A 230 -10.51 -16.76 8.86
CA LEU A 230 -9.69 -17.98 8.87
C LEU A 230 -10.44 -19.25 8.42
N ARG A 231 -11.77 -19.22 8.30
CA ARG A 231 -12.53 -20.31 7.66
C ARG A 231 -12.24 -20.41 6.17
N ASN A 232 -11.75 -19.34 5.56
CA ASN A 232 -11.45 -19.23 4.14
C ASN A 232 -10.00 -18.79 3.94
N THR A 233 -9.05 -19.74 3.92
CA THR A 233 -7.60 -19.46 4.04
C THR A 233 -6.90 -19.15 2.71
N ALA A 234 -7.64 -19.10 1.58
CA ALA A 234 -7.05 -19.07 0.23
C ALA A 234 -6.94 -17.68 -0.40
N GLY A 235 -7.47 -16.61 0.19
CA GLY A 235 -7.63 -15.32 -0.48
C GLY A 235 -6.64 -14.21 -0.09
N GLY A 236 -6.75 -13.10 -0.81
CA GLY A 236 -5.97 -11.88 -0.57
C GLY A 236 -6.19 -11.29 0.82
N ALA A 237 -7.44 -11.29 1.31
CA ALA A 237 -7.82 -10.83 2.64
C ALA A 237 -7.14 -11.59 3.79
N TYR A 238 -6.81 -12.86 3.60
CA TYR A 238 -6.05 -13.66 4.58
C TYR A 238 -4.66 -13.10 4.88
N GLN A 239 -4.12 -12.27 3.99
CA GLN A 239 -2.81 -11.62 4.19
C GLN A 239 -2.86 -10.44 5.16
N ALA A 240 -4.06 -9.99 5.58
CA ALA A 240 -4.20 -8.90 6.53
C ALA A 240 -3.48 -9.22 7.85
N ILE A 241 -2.75 -8.23 8.36
CA ILE A 241 -2.13 -8.28 9.67
C ILE A 241 -3.25 -8.27 10.72
N GLY A 242 -3.26 -9.25 11.60
CA GLY A 242 -4.31 -9.47 12.59
C GLY A 242 -4.85 -10.89 12.51
N HIS A 243 -5.22 -11.35 11.33
CA HIS A 243 -5.82 -12.68 11.19
C HIS A 243 -4.82 -13.82 11.46
N LYS A 244 -3.64 -13.77 10.85
CA LYS A 244 -2.60 -14.79 11.05
C LYS A 244 -2.05 -14.81 12.47
N GLU A 245 -1.90 -13.65 13.06
CA GLU A 245 -1.36 -13.49 14.40
C GLU A 245 -2.32 -14.05 15.46
N LEU A 246 -3.63 -13.98 15.20
CA LEU A 246 -4.69 -14.51 16.06
C LEU A 246 -5.01 -16.00 15.81
N SER A 247 -4.42 -16.63 14.79
CA SER A 247 -4.73 -18.04 14.47
C SER A 247 -4.47 -18.99 15.65
N GLY A 248 -3.36 -18.84 16.38
CA GLY A 248 -3.05 -19.67 17.52
C GLY A 248 -3.99 -19.46 18.73
N TYR A 249 -4.49 -18.23 18.93
CA TYR A 249 -5.56 -17.99 19.92
C TYR A 249 -6.88 -18.67 19.49
N ILE A 250 -7.22 -18.60 18.22
CA ILE A 250 -8.46 -19.20 17.68
C ILE A 250 -8.42 -20.74 17.74
N SER A 251 -7.23 -21.35 17.56
CA SER A 251 -7.02 -22.81 17.72
C SER A 251 -6.89 -23.26 19.17
N GLY A 252 -6.67 -22.33 20.13
CA GLY A 252 -6.46 -22.66 21.54
C GLY A 252 -5.01 -22.95 21.92
N ASP A 253 -4.05 -22.66 21.03
CA ASP A 253 -2.61 -22.93 21.24
C ASP A 253 -1.89 -21.81 22.00
N MET A 254 -2.52 -20.63 22.14
CA MET A 254 -1.96 -19.50 22.88
C MET A 254 -3.07 -18.61 23.48
N SER A 255 -2.71 -17.80 24.47
CA SER A 255 -3.63 -16.83 25.08
C SER A 255 -3.90 -15.63 24.16
N LEU A 256 -4.96 -14.89 24.46
CA LEU A 256 -5.26 -13.64 23.73
C LEU A 256 -4.15 -12.60 23.93
N GLU A 257 -3.57 -12.53 25.13
CA GLU A 257 -2.47 -11.63 25.47
C GLU A 257 -1.23 -11.92 24.62
N GLU A 258 -0.85 -13.18 24.47
CA GLU A 258 0.27 -13.61 23.64
C GLU A 258 0.03 -13.29 22.16
N ALA A 259 -1.18 -13.54 21.67
CA ALA A 259 -1.58 -13.21 20.31
C ALA A 259 -1.57 -11.68 20.06
N ALA A 260 -2.02 -10.89 21.04
CA ALA A 260 -1.99 -9.43 21.00
C ALA A 260 -0.55 -8.88 20.91
N GLU A 261 0.37 -9.39 21.73
CA GLU A 261 1.77 -8.96 21.69
C GLU A 261 2.45 -9.35 20.35
N LYS A 262 2.13 -10.52 19.83
CA LYS A 262 2.58 -10.96 18.49
C LYS A 262 2.05 -10.02 17.42
N LEU A 263 0.77 -9.63 17.49
CA LEU A 263 0.14 -8.71 16.54
C LEU A 263 0.78 -7.31 16.63
N LYS A 264 0.97 -6.75 17.82
CA LYS A 264 1.68 -5.47 18.05
C LYS A 264 3.07 -5.51 17.41
N MET A 265 3.83 -6.57 17.66
CA MET A 265 5.17 -6.74 17.08
C MET A 265 5.14 -6.78 15.55
N GLN A 266 4.23 -7.53 14.94
CA GLN A 266 4.13 -7.62 13.47
C GLN A 266 3.68 -6.30 12.85
N THR A 267 2.78 -5.57 13.52
CA THR A 267 2.33 -4.25 13.08
C THR A 267 3.47 -3.22 13.14
N ARG A 268 4.31 -3.23 14.20
CA ARG A 268 5.52 -2.39 14.28
C ARG A 268 6.52 -2.74 13.16
N ARG A 269 6.71 -4.02 12.85
CA ARG A 269 7.55 -4.47 11.73
C ARG A 269 7.00 -3.99 10.38
N TYR A 270 5.69 -4.02 10.21
CA TYR A 270 5.03 -3.50 9.00
C TYR A 270 5.24 -1.99 8.87
N ALA A 271 5.01 -1.23 9.94
CA ALA A 271 5.27 0.21 9.97
C ALA A 271 6.73 0.54 9.62
N LYS A 272 7.70 -0.22 10.14
CA LYS A 272 9.12 -0.07 9.80
C LYS A 272 9.37 -0.26 8.30
N ARG A 273 8.71 -1.23 7.65
CA ARG A 273 8.82 -1.43 6.18
C ARG A 273 8.24 -0.24 5.42
N GLN A 274 7.09 0.30 5.85
CA GLN A 274 6.48 1.49 5.23
C GLN A 274 7.40 2.72 5.34
N LEU A 275 7.94 3.00 6.54
CA LEU A 275 8.90 4.10 6.75
C LEU A 275 10.16 3.93 5.88
N THR A 276 10.67 2.70 5.75
CA THR A 276 11.84 2.42 4.89
C THR A 276 11.51 2.63 3.42
N TRP A 277 10.28 2.35 3.00
CA TRP A 277 9.82 2.57 1.64
C TRP A 277 9.79 4.06 1.32
N PHE A 278 9.05 4.84 2.10
CA PHE A 278 8.86 6.27 1.84
C PHE A 278 10.14 7.10 1.99
N ARG A 279 11.09 6.67 2.82
CA ARG A 279 12.37 7.35 2.99
C ARG A 279 13.16 7.50 1.70
N ARG A 280 12.96 6.61 0.73
CA ARG A 280 13.72 6.56 -0.54
C ARG A 280 13.27 7.60 -1.56
N ASP A 281 12.10 8.19 -1.38
CA ASP A 281 11.54 9.18 -2.31
C ASP A 281 11.80 10.59 -1.78
N GLU A 282 12.64 11.34 -2.49
CA GLU A 282 13.05 12.70 -2.11
C GLU A 282 11.97 13.75 -2.41
N ARG A 283 10.97 13.43 -3.24
CA ARG A 283 9.84 14.32 -3.58
C ARG A 283 8.85 14.49 -2.42
N ILE A 284 8.95 13.64 -1.41
CA ILE A 284 7.99 13.58 -0.32
C ILE A 284 8.20 14.77 0.64
N ASN A 285 7.14 15.56 0.84
CA ASN A 285 7.03 16.54 1.89
C ASN A 285 6.76 15.83 3.22
N ARG A 286 7.76 15.76 4.11
CA ARG A 286 7.65 15.03 5.39
C ARG A 286 7.20 15.96 6.50
N ILE A 287 6.12 15.56 7.18
CA ILE A 287 5.62 16.20 8.39
C ILE A 287 5.88 15.26 9.56
N TYR A 288 6.72 15.69 10.51
CA TYR A 288 7.03 14.95 11.71
C TYR A 288 6.00 15.28 12.78
N ALA A 289 5.01 14.39 12.96
CA ALA A 289 3.86 14.64 13.83
C ALA A 289 4.19 14.79 15.32
N ASP A 290 5.37 14.36 15.74
CA ASP A 290 5.87 14.52 17.11
C ASP A 290 6.69 15.80 17.33
N GLU A 291 6.99 16.54 16.27
CA GLU A 291 7.69 17.84 16.29
C GLU A 291 6.81 18.99 15.78
N THR A 292 5.70 18.67 15.07
CA THR A 292 4.83 19.66 14.43
C THR A 292 3.61 19.90 15.34
N GLU A 293 3.41 21.15 15.74
CA GLU A 293 2.30 21.54 16.64
C GLU A 293 0.94 21.30 15.97
N ASP A 294 0.78 21.69 14.71
CA ASP A 294 -0.44 21.44 13.92
C ASP A 294 -0.08 20.81 12.55
N VAL A 295 -0.24 19.47 12.49
CA VAL A 295 -0.01 18.67 11.29
C VAL A 295 -0.94 19.07 10.14
N PHE A 296 -2.19 19.47 10.45
CA PHE A 296 -3.14 19.90 9.43
C PHE A 296 -2.70 21.22 8.78
N SER A 297 -2.40 22.25 9.56
CA SER A 297 -1.94 23.54 9.04
C SER A 297 -0.66 23.42 8.21
N ALA A 298 0.27 22.54 8.62
CA ALA A 298 1.47 22.26 7.81
C ALA A 298 1.13 21.61 6.46
N ALA A 299 0.21 20.63 6.45
CA ALA A 299 -0.21 19.96 5.23
C ALA A 299 -1.06 20.86 4.32
N GLU A 300 -1.92 21.68 4.91
CA GLU A 300 -2.73 22.69 4.21
C GLU A 300 -1.83 23.66 3.44
N LYS A 301 -0.81 24.23 4.08
CA LYS A 301 0.16 25.12 3.44
C LYS A 301 0.91 24.47 2.28
N ILE A 302 1.33 23.22 2.43
CA ILE A 302 1.97 22.45 1.34
C ILE A 302 0.99 22.29 0.17
N THR A 303 -0.26 21.97 0.47
CA THR A 303 -1.31 21.78 -0.54
C THR A 303 -1.66 23.09 -1.26
N GLU A 304 -1.80 24.21 -0.53
CA GLU A 304 -2.05 25.53 -1.11
C GLU A 304 -0.92 25.97 -2.04
N ASN A 305 0.32 25.82 -1.62
CA ASN A 305 1.49 26.11 -2.45
C ASN A 305 1.47 25.28 -3.74
N PHE A 306 1.21 23.99 -3.65
CA PHE A 306 1.12 23.10 -4.79
C PHE A 306 -0.02 23.47 -5.76
N LEU A 307 -1.19 23.81 -5.24
CA LEU A 307 -2.34 24.20 -6.06
C LEU A 307 -2.15 25.59 -6.68
N GLY A 308 -1.47 26.51 -6.00
CA GLY A 308 -1.19 27.87 -6.45
C GLY A 308 -0.03 27.99 -7.44
N THR A 309 0.82 26.97 -7.61
CA THR A 309 1.83 26.94 -8.67
C THR A 309 1.14 26.76 -10.01
N GLU A 310 1.06 27.80 -10.84
CA GLU A 310 0.74 27.65 -12.26
C GLU A 310 1.85 26.84 -12.91
N GLU A 311 1.48 25.90 -13.82
CA GLU A 311 2.48 25.22 -14.64
C GLU A 311 3.26 26.30 -15.40
N ALA A 312 4.56 26.42 -15.12
CA ALA A 312 5.46 27.17 -15.97
C ALA A 312 5.50 26.41 -17.32
N GLU A 313 4.95 27.07 -18.37
CA GLU A 313 4.95 26.57 -19.74
C GLU A 313 6.38 26.27 -20.27
#